data_0d5f9b905c78b0d9560068727437ffa9
#
_entry.id   0d5f9b905c78b0d9560068727437ffa9
#
_cell.length_a   1.000
_cell.length_b   1.000
_cell.length_c   1.000
_cell.angle_alpha   90.00
_cell.angle_beta   90.00
_cell.angle_gamma   90.00
#
_symmetry.space_group_name_H-M   'P 1'
#
loop_
_entity.id
_entity.type
_entity.pdbx_description
1 polymer ?
#
loop_
_entity_poly.entity_id
_entity_poly.type
_entity_poly.pdbx_seq_one_letter_code
_entity_poly.pdbx_strand_id
1 'polypeptide(L)'
;FEAAYKWGYDWVERGYCDAFNIGQNVGVEAGQTVMYPHVHLIPRRKGDMVDPRGGVRHVIPSKGNYRNNIEFEYDKNVAHQARFDF
;
A
#
# COMPACT_ATOMS: atom_id res chain seq x y z
N PHE A 1 -11.08 6.78 4.93
CA PHE A 1 -9.95 5.98 5.44
C PHE A 1 -10.15 5.49 6.86
N GLU A 2 -10.83 6.26 7.68
CA GLU A 2 -10.98 5.88 9.08
C GLU A 2 -11.77 4.59 9.24
N ALA A 3 -12.87 4.47 8.51
CA ALA A 3 -13.69 3.27 8.59
C ALA A 3 -12.92 2.06 8.06
N ALA A 4 -12.14 2.27 7.00
CA ALA A 4 -11.37 1.18 6.42
C ALA A 4 -10.30 0.71 7.39
N TYR A 5 -9.66 1.62 8.11
CA TYR A 5 -8.70 1.24 9.13
C TYR A 5 -9.36 0.39 10.21
N LYS A 6 -10.52 0.80 10.66
CA LYS A 6 -11.21 0.05 11.71
C LYS A 6 -11.55 -1.35 11.24
N TRP A 7 -12.04 -1.47 10.02
CA TRP A 7 -12.38 -2.78 9.48
C TRP A 7 -11.13 -3.64 9.30
N GLY A 8 -10.04 -3.04 8.83
CA GLY A 8 -8.81 -3.79 8.63
C GLY A 8 -8.28 -4.35 9.94
N TYR A 9 -8.23 -3.53 10.97
CA TYR A 9 -7.77 -3.99 12.27
C TYR A 9 -8.70 -5.04 12.85
N ASP A 10 -10.00 -4.88 12.65
CA ASP A 10 -10.94 -5.87 13.12
C ASP A 10 -10.71 -7.21 12.44
N TRP A 11 -10.46 -7.19 11.13
CA TRP A 11 -10.19 -8.40 10.38
C TRP A 11 -8.94 -9.11 10.88
N VAL A 12 -7.91 -8.34 11.19
CA VAL A 12 -6.68 -8.92 11.71
C VAL A 12 -6.94 -9.55 13.08
N GLU A 13 -7.65 -8.85 13.93
CA GLU A 13 -7.94 -9.37 15.26
C GLU A 13 -8.77 -10.63 15.23
N ARG A 14 -9.68 -10.70 14.28
CA ARG A 14 -10.54 -11.87 14.17
C ARG A 14 -9.85 -13.03 13.45
N GLY A 15 -8.63 -12.80 12.96
CA GLY A 15 -7.91 -13.85 12.27
C GLY A 15 -8.30 -14.05 10.83
N TYR A 16 -9.07 -13.12 10.26
CA TYR A 16 -9.46 -13.22 8.85
C TYR A 16 -8.28 -12.94 7.92
N CYS A 17 -7.33 -12.15 8.36
CA CYS A 17 -6.14 -11.88 7.58
C CYS A 17 -5.00 -11.53 8.53
N ASP A 18 -3.79 -11.47 8.00
CA ASP A 18 -2.62 -11.19 8.82
C ASP A 18 -2.26 -9.71 8.82
N ALA A 19 -2.66 -9.00 7.78
CA ALA A 19 -2.35 -7.59 7.62
C ALA A 19 -3.28 -7.04 6.55
N PHE A 20 -3.15 -5.77 6.22
CA PHE A 20 -3.96 -5.22 5.15
C PHE A 20 -3.24 -4.03 4.52
N ASN A 21 -3.58 -3.79 3.26
CA ASN A 21 -3.20 -2.58 2.57
C ASN A 21 -4.44 -1.73 2.39
N ILE A 22 -4.24 -0.41 2.36
CA ILE A 22 -5.34 0.51 2.18
C ILE A 22 -4.89 1.55 1.18
N GLY A 23 -5.75 1.95 0.28
CA GLY A 23 -5.36 2.91 -0.72
C GLY A 23 -6.49 3.39 -1.58
N GLN A 24 -6.20 4.38 -2.41
CA GLN A 24 -7.17 5.00 -3.29
C GLN A 24 -6.47 5.33 -4.59
N ASN A 25 -7.16 5.11 -5.71
CA ASN A 25 -6.62 5.47 -7.02
C ASN A 25 -7.20 6.81 -7.42
N VAL A 26 -6.33 7.75 -7.74
CA VAL A 26 -6.74 9.08 -8.16
C VAL A 26 -6.13 9.35 -9.53
N GLY A 27 -6.96 9.48 -10.53
CA GLY A 27 -6.52 9.76 -11.89
C GLY A 27 -6.44 8.51 -12.74
N VAL A 28 -6.54 8.69 -14.03
CA VAL A 28 -6.55 7.58 -14.98
C VAL A 28 -5.24 6.81 -14.93
N GLU A 29 -4.12 7.53 -14.85
CA GLU A 29 -2.82 6.88 -14.83
C GLU A 29 -2.61 6.06 -13.57
N ALA A 30 -3.37 6.35 -12.53
CA ALA A 30 -3.30 5.57 -11.30
C ALA A 30 -4.29 4.41 -11.28
N GLY A 31 -5.03 4.25 -12.39
CA GLY A 31 -5.96 3.14 -12.49
C GLY A 31 -7.39 3.45 -12.09
N GLN A 32 -7.70 4.73 -11.91
CA GLN A 32 -9.06 5.09 -11.55
C GLN A 32 -9.97 4.91 -12.76
N THR A 33 -11.00 4.09 -12.59
CA THR A 33 -11.95 3.84 -13.66
C THR A 33 -13.33 4.39 -13.33
N VAL A 34 -13.60 4.62 -12.07
CA VAL A 34 -14.85 5.18 -11.59
C VAL A 34 -14.55 6.55 -11.03
N MET A 35 -15.29 7.55 -11.46
CA MET A 35 -14.91 8.94 -11.20
C MET A 35 -15.28 9.44 -9.82
N TYR A 36 -15.89 8.65 -9.00
CA TYR A 36 -16.11 9.09 -7.62
C TYR A 36 -15.07 8.41 -6.73
N PRO A 37 -14.69 9.06 -5.64
CA PRO A 37 -13.63 8.51 -4.79
C PRO A 37 -14.08 7.25 -4.08
N HIS A 38 -13.19 6.28 -4.01
CA HIS A 38 -13.43 5.11 -3.18
C HIS A 38 -12.10 4.56 -2.70
N VAL A 39 -12.16 3.89 -1.58
CA VAL A 39 -10.97 3.40 -0.90
C VAL A 39 -10.97 1.89 -0.95
N HIS A 40 -9.81 1.33 -1.28
CA HIS A 40 -9.63 -0.12 -1.31
C HIS A 40 -9.06 -0.57 0.02
N LEU A 41 -9.65 -1.61 0.56
CA LEU A 41 -9.12 -2.27 1.75
C LEU A 41 -8.80 -3.69 1.32
N ILE A 42 -7.53 -4.04 1.33
CA ILE A 42 -7.06 -5.29 0.77
C ILE A 42 -6.48 -6.16 1.85
N PRO A 43 -7.17 -7.24 2.20
CA PRO A 43 -6.63 -8.14 3.23
C PRO A 43 -5.42 -8.88 2.69
N ARG A 44 -4.42 -9.00 3.52
CA ARG A 44 -3.19 -9.66 3.13
C ARG A 44 -2.93 -10.85 4.02
N ARG A 45 -2.34 -11.87 3.45
CA ARG A 45 -2.03 -13.08 4.18
C ARG A 45 -0.58 -13.43 3.99
N LYS A 46 -0.03 -14.08 5.02
CA LYS A 46 1.34 -14.55 4.96
C LYS A 46 1.49 -15.43 3.73
N GLY A 47 2.49 -15.11 2.92
CA GLY A 47 2.77 -15.93 1.75
C GLY A 47 1.98 -15.58 0.50
N ASP A 48 1.11 -14.57 0.56
CA ASP A 48 0.33 -14.20 -0.62
C ASP A 48 1.20 -13.50 -1.66
N MET A 49 2.40 -13.11 -1.29
CA MET A 49 3.35 -12.52 -2.20
C MET A 49 4.75 -12.91 -1.75
N VAL A 50 5.62 -13.19 -2.70
CA VAL A 50 6.95 -13.67 -2.39
C VAL A 50 7.71 -12.68 -1.50
N ASP A 51 7.70 -11.40 -1.89
CA ASP A 51 8.37 -10.38 -1.11
C ASP A 51 7.46 -9.16 -1.05
N PRO A 52 6.75 -8.99 0.05
CA PRO A 52 5.78 -7.89 0.14
C PRO A 52 6.37 -6.54 0.50
N ARG A 53 7.69 -6.48 0.71
CA ARG A 53 8.29 -5.21 1.09
C ARG A 53 8.01 -4.16 0.03
N GLY A 54 7.70 -2.96 0.48
CA GLY A 54 7.29 -1.89 -0.41
C GLY A 54 5.78 -1.74 -0.46
N GLY A 55 5.04 -2.83 -0.22
CA GLY A 55 3.59 -2.75 -0.11
C GLY A 55 2.93 -2.06 -1.28
N VAL A 56 2.25 -0.96 -1.03
CA VAL A 56 1.51 -0.24 -2.07
C VAL A 56 2.39 0.25 -3.21
N ARG A 57 3.70 0.32 -3.00
CA ARG A 57 4.60 0.76 -4.08
C ARG A 57 4.61 -0.21 -5.24
N HIS A 58 4.12 -1.41 -5.04
CA HIS A 58 4.10 -2.41 -6.11
C HIS A 58 3.09 -2.09 -7.21
N VAL A 59 2.38 -0.96 -7.10
CA VAL A 59 1.57 -0.48 -8.21
C VAL A 59 2.45 -0.20 -9.43
N ILE A 60 3.73 0.06 -9.21
CA ILE A 60 4.72 0.10 -10.28
C ILE A 60 5.70 -1.00 -9.94
N PRO A 61 5.60 -2.16 -10.61
CA PRO A 61 6.36 -3.34 -10.18
C PRO A 61 7.85 -3.10 -10.02
N SER A 62 8.45 -2.35 -10.91
CA SER A 62 9.88 -2.11 -10.84
C SER A 62 10.27 -1.21 -9.69
N LYS A 63 9.31 -0.56 -9.07
CA LYS A 63 9.59 0.36 -7.97
C LYS A 63 9.03 -0.14 -6.67
N GLY A 64 8.51 -1.34 -6.66
CA GLY A 64 7.82 -1.87 -5.51
C GLY A 64 8.72 -2.02 -4.32
N ASN A 65 9.78 -2.82 -4.47
CA ASN A 65 10.68 -3.05 -3.36
C ASN A 65 11.79 -2.01 -3.44
N TYR A 66 11.65 -0.95 -2.68
CA TYR A 66 12.59 0.15 -2.77
C TYR A 66 13.99 -0.24 -2.27
N ARG A 67 14.14 -1.37 -1.63
CA ARG A 67 15.46 -1.83 -1.26
C ARG A 67 16.27 -2.18 -2.48
N ASN A 68 15.60 -2.50 -3.57
CA ASN A 68 16.29 -2.77 -4.81
C ASN A 68 16.68 -1.49 -5.53
N ASN A 69 16.26 -0.36 -4.98
CA ASN A 69 16.61 0.94 -5.54
C ASN A 69 17.40 1.75 -4.55
N ILE A 70 18.09 1.06 -3.69
CA ILE A 70 18.71 1.72 -2.57
C ILE A 70 19.85 2.58 -2.91
N GLU A 71 20.42 2.34 -4.06
CA GLU A 71 21.54 3.14 -4.45
C GLU A 71 21.12 4.58 -4.60
N PHE A 72 19.84 4.84 -4.63
CA PHE A 72 19.39 6.18 -4.73
C PHE A 72 19.53 6.85 -3.40
N GLU A 73 20.41 7.76 -3.32
CA GLU A 73 20.58 8.46 -2.11
C GLU A 73 19.39 9.22 -1.72
N TYR A 74 18.68 9.65 -2.70
CA TYR A 74 17.52 10.40 -2.39
C TYR A 74 16.51 9.55 -1.66
N ASP A 75 16.80 8.31 -1.50
CA ASP A 75 15.94 7.47 -0.72
C ASP A 75 15.72 8.02 0.64
N LYS A 76 16.66 8.73 1.17
CA LYS A 76 16.46 9.35 2.45
C LYS A 76 15.34 10.33 2.36
N ASN A 77 15.29 11.07 1.29
CA ASN A 77 14.23 12.02 1.09
C ASN A 77 12.93 11.33 0.82
N VAL A 78 13.00 10.23 0.12
CA VAL A 78 11.81 9.47 -0.17
C VAL A 78 11.20 8.94 1.10
N ALA A 79 12.04 8.39 1.95
CA ALA A 79 11.55 7.88 3.22
C ALA A 79 10.93 9.00 4.01
N HIS A 80 11.53 10.16 3.94
CA HIS A 80 11.04 11.30 4.64
C HIS A 80 9.69 11.72 4.09
N GLN A 81 9.55 11.71 2.79
CA GLN A 81 8.30 12.02 2.17
C GLN A 81 7.23 11.04 2.49
N ALA A 82 7.59 9.80 2.50
CA ALA A 82 6.62 8.76 2.78
C ALA A 82 5.91 9.00 4.09
N ARG A 83 6.58 9.60 5.01
CA ARG A 83 5.95 9.86 6.29
C ARG A 83 4.92 10.94 6.21
N PHE A 84 5.04 11.84 5.27
CA PHE A 84 4.06 12.86 5.13
C PHE A 84 2.88 12.36 4.42
N ASP A 85 3.06 11.43 3.57
CA ASP A 85 1.99 10.96 2.73
C ASP A 85 0.93 10.25 3.51
N PHE A 86 1.19 10.02 4.74
CA PHE A 86 0.19 9.34 5.54
C PHE A 86 -0.54 10.22 6.52
#